data_f73d3ae317d14e0ea12c092895bc158a
#
_entry.id   f73d3ae317d14e0ea12c092895bc158a
#
_cell.length_a   1.000
_cell.length_b   1.000
_cell.length_c   1.000
_cell.angle_alpha   90.00
_cell.angle_beta   90.00
_cell.angle_gamma   90.00
#
_symmetry.space_group_name_H-M   'P 1'
#
loop_
_entity.id
_entity.type
_entity.pdbx_description
1 polymer ?
#
loop_
_entity_poly.entity_id
_entity_poly.type
_entity_poly.pdbx_seq_one_letter_code
_entity_poly.pdbx_strand_id
1 'polypeptide(L)'
;MPGLIPESATVKGPQGVRRDALKARPRLPLRLWQGVWWALSILVRRKPLGAASALILCGLVVVAILAPVLAPYDPYKFNLNERGLPIRLQPPNAKFLCGTDPLGRDVLSRIVYGSRVSLIVGFASVAIGTLLGTLLGLVSGYWEGGVDQVLQRAVDTMMALPGIVLALAVVSVLGQSLTNIILVIGLVIAPGASRVVRGTVLSIKQNTFIDAAYAAGATPWRIVLRHILPNAFAPILIIASVWLGNAIVIEAALSFLGLGTPPPTPTWGGMLSGEGRRNLETAPYLAIFPGLAISIVVLAFNMLGDALRDLLDPRLRTR
;
A
#
# COMPACT_ATOMS: atom_id res chain seq x y z
N MET A 1 -82.12 -21.60 23.14
CA MET A 1 -82.19 -20.86 21.84
C MET A 1 -80.80 -20.80 21.24
N PRO A 2 -80.61 -21.25 19.96
CA PRO A 2 -79.33 -21.39 19.31
C PRO A 2 -78.99 -20.11 18.55
N GLY A 3 -77.76 -19.71 18.54
CA GLY A 3 -77.26 -18.54 17.82
C GLY A 3 -75.96 -18.83 17.08
N LEU A 4 -76.06 -19.21 15.81
CA LEU A 4 -75.35 -18.87 14.63
C LEU A 4 -73.79 -18.78 14.71
N ILE A 5 -73.15 -19.81 14.25
CA ILE A 5 -71.78 -19.83 13.75
C ILE A 5 -71.78 -19.19 12.32
N PRO A 6 -70.99 -18.20 12.01
CA PRO A 6 -70.76 -17.81 10.61
C PRO A 6 -69.71 -18.69 9.98
N GLU A 7 -70.08 -19.23 8.85
CA GLU A 7 -69.37 -20.05 7.89
C GLU A 7 -68.17 -19.30 7.23
N SER A 8 -67.17 -20.09 6.90
CA SER A 8 -66.21 -19.90 5.79
C SER A 8 -65.34 -18.64 5.78
N ALA A 9 -64.21 -18.72 6.50
CA ALA A 9 -62.98 -18.06 6.08
C ALA A 9 -62.17 -19.08 5.25
N THR A 10 -62.33 -18.99 3.96
CA THR A 10 -61.47 -19.68 2.99
C THR A 10 -60.03 -19.23 3.14
N VAL A 11 -59.16 -20.10 3.65
CA VAL A 11 -57.71 -19.95 3.66
C VAL A 11 -57.23 -19.96 2.21
N LYS A 12 -56.97 -18.79 1.66
CA LYS A 12 -56.21 -18.66 0.39
C LYS A 12 -54.78 -19.09 0.66
N GLY A 13 -54.37 -20.24 0.13
CA GLY A 13 -52.99 -20.71 0.10
C GLY A 13 -52.07 -19.75 -0.60
N PRO A 14 -50.76 -19.73 -0.26
CA PRO A 14 -49.79 -18.86 -0.88
C PRO A 14 -49.54 -19.30 -2.31
N GLN A 15 -50.30 -18.81 -3.25
CA GLN A 15 -50.05 -18.94 -4.70
C GLN A 15 -49.14 -17.79 -5.13
N GLY A 16 -48.02 -18.13 -5.74
CA GLY A 16 -47.27 -17.21 -6.56
C GLY A 16 -45.95 -16.70 -6.00
N VAL A 17 -45.09 -17.55 -5.49
CA VAL A 17 -43.65 -17.21 -5.52
C VAL A 17 -43.23 -17.18 -7.00
N ARG A 18 -43.09 -15.97 -7.52
CA ARG A 18 -42.68 -15.71 -8.91
C ARG A 18 -41.40 -16.47 -9.22
N ARG A 19 -41.49 -17.47 -10.08
CA ARG A 19 -40.37 -18.20 -10.68
C ARG A 19 -39.48 -17.35 -11.61
N ASP A 20 -39.73 -16.06 -11.71
CA ASP A 20 -38.99 -15.15 -12.60
C ASP A 20 -37.70 -14.57 -12.01
N ALA A 21 -37.37 -14.86 -10.72
CA ALA A 21 -36.15 -14.39 -10.08
C ALA A 21 -34.90 -15.23 -10.40
N LEU A 22 -35.02 -16.29 -11.22
CA LEU A 22 -33.89 -17.17 -11.58
C LEU A 22 -33.28 -16.86 -12.96
N LYS A 23 -33.71 -15.78 -13.61
CA LYS A 23 -33.14 -15.42 -14.94
C LYS A 23 -31.94 -14.51 -14.81
N ALA A 24 -30.84 -14.98 -15.36
CA ALA A 24 -29.62 -14.29 -15.76
C ALA A 24 -28.68 -13.82 -14.64
N ARG A 25 -27.83 -14.70 -14.17
CA ARG A 25 -26.53 -14.30 -13.64
C ARG A 25 -25.69 -13.73 -14.80
N PRO A 26 -25.35 -12.43 -14.82
CA PRO A 26 -24.48 -11.89 -15.86
C PRO A 26 -23.08 -12.48 -15.74
N ARG A 27 -22.48 -12.75 -16.89
CA ARG A 27 -21.16 -13.36 -17.06
C ARG A 27 -20.07 -12.58 -16.31
N LEU A 28 -19.18 -13.27 -15.58
CA LEU A 28 -18.16 -12.74 -14.67
C LEU A 28 -17.32 -11.54 -15.18
N PRO A 29 -16.84 -11.49 -16.44
CA PRO A 29 -15.96 -10.40 -16.89
C PRO A 29 -16.65 -9.03 -16.95
N LEU A 30 -17.92 -8.96 -17.31
CA LEU A 30 -18.67 -7.70 -17.38
C LEU A 30 -18.94 -7.07 -16.00
N ARG A 31 -19.05 -7.88 -14.95
CA ARG A 31 -19.26 -7.39 -13.57
C ARG A 31 -18.03 -6.72 -12.99
N LEU A 32 -16.81 -7.19 -13.31
CA LEU A 32 -15.57 -6.58 -12.81
C LEU A 32 -15.38 -5.18 -13.39
N TRP A 33 -15.57 -4.99 -14.69
CA TRP A 33 -15.46 -3.69 -15.34
C TRP A 33 -16.52 -2.70 -14.85
N GLN A 34 -17.77 -3.14 -14.70
CA GLN A 34 -18.84 -2.32 -14.16
C GLN A 34 -18.57 -1.92 -12.69
N GLY A 35 -17.99 -2.82 -11.88
CA GLY A 35 -17.57 -2.56 -10.52
C GLY A 35 -16.45 -1.51 -10.43
N VAL A 36 -15.46 -1.59 -11.33
CA VAL A 36 -14.36 -0.62 -11.41
C VAL A 36 -14.86 0.77 -11.82
N TRP A 37 -15.68 0.85 -12.86
CA TRP A 37 -16.29 2.13 -13.30
C TRP A 37 -17.19 2.73 -12.22
N TRP A 38 -17.97 1.92 -11.52
CA TRP A 38 -18.80 2.36 -10.41
C TRP A 38 -17.94 2.89 -9.25
N ALA A 39 -16.88 2.17 -8.86
CA ALA A 39 -15.95 2.60 -7.82
C ALA A 39 -15.23 3.90 -8.21
N LEU A 40 -14.75 4.02 -9.46
CA LEU A 40 -14.15 5.24 -9.98
C LEU A 40 -15.13 6.41 -9.99
N SER A 41 -16.37 6.21 -10.42
CA SER A 41 -17.40 7.27 -10.42
C SER A 41 -17.74 7.77 -9.02
N ILE A 42 -17.80 6.88 -8.03
CA ILE A 42 -17.99 7.23 -6.62
C ILE A 42 -16.76 7.97 -6.08
N LEU A 43 -15.56 7.47 -6.39
CA LEU A 43 -14.31 8.09 -5.97
C LEU A 43 -14.25 9.55 -6.47
N VAL A 44 -14.52 9.78 -7.75
CA VAL A 44 -14.51 11.13 -8.35
C VAL A 44 -15.59 12.04 -7.75
N ARG A 45 -16.82 11.52 -7.55
CA ARG A 45 -17.94 12.37 -7.10
C ARG A 45 -17.95 12.61 -5.59
N ARG A 46 -17.58 11.61 -4.79
CA ARG A 46 -17.65 11.69 -3.32
C ARG A 46 -16.32 12.02 -2.65
N LYS A 47 -15.18 11.72 -3.30
CA LYS A 47 -13.83 11.87 -2.75
C LYS A 47 -12.87 12.44 -3.82
N PRO A 48 -13.03 13.72 -4.20
CA PRO A 48 -12.22 14.33 -5.28
C PRO A 48 -10.72 14.28 -4.98
N LEU A 49 -10.32 14.43 -3.72
CA LEU A 49 -8.91 14.31 -3.32
C LEU A 49 -8.37 12.88 -3.50
N GLY A 50 -9.16 11.85 -3.19
CA GLY A 50 -8.79 10.47 -3.46
C GLY A 50 -8.68 10.17 -4.96
N ALA A 51 -9.55 10.76 -5.79
CA ALA A 51 -9.46 10.65 -7.24
C ALA A 51 -8.21 11.33 -7.80
N ALA A 52 -7.90 12.53 -7.32
CA ALA A 52 -6.66 13.24 -7.69
C ALA A 52 -5.41 12.43 -7.30
N SER A 53 -5.41 11.85 -6.11
CA SER A 53 -4.31 10.99 -5.64
C SER A 53 -4.14 9.73 -6.48
N ALA A 54 -5.25 9.08 -6.86
CA ALA A 54 -5.21 7.94 -7.77
C ALA A 54 -4.63 8.34 -9.14
N LEU A 55 -4.98 9.52 -9.66
CA LEU A 55 -4.43 10.03 -10.92
C LEU A 55 -2.92 10.30 -10.81
N ILE A 56 -2.47 10.94 -9.72
CA ILE A 56 -1.04 11.18 -9.45
C ILE A 56 -0.27 9.86 -9.40
N LEU A 57 -0.79 8.86 -8.68
CA LEU A 57 -0.14 7.56 -8.57
C LEU A 57 -0.14 6.78 -9.88
N CYS A 58 -1.22 6.82 -10.65
CA CYS A 58 -1.24 6.28 -12.02
C CYS A 58 -0.21 6.97 -12.90
N GLY A 59 -0.13 8.30 -12.85
CA GLY A 59 0.89 9.07 -13.55
C GLY A 59 2.31 8.66 -13.14
N LEU A 60 2.55 8.46 -11.85
CA LEU A 60 3.84 8.00 -11.34
C LEU A 60 4.21 6.60 -11.87
N VAL A 61 3.24 5.66 -11.90
CA VAL A 61 3.46 4.33 -12.48
C VAL A 61 3.79 4.43 -13.97
N VAL A 62 3.09 5.28 -14.72
CA VAL A 62 3.38 5.55 -16.13
C VAL A 62 4.79 6.14 -16.29
N VAL A 63 5.17 7.14 -15.49
CA VAL A 63 6.51 7.73 -15.48
C VAL A 63 7.57 6.66 -15.18
N ALA A 64 7.34 5.80 -14.20
CA ALA A 64 8.26 4.73 -13.86
C ALA A 64 8.43 3.69 -14.99
N ILE A 65 7.34 3.31 -15.66
CA ILE A 65 7.39 2.37 -16.80
C ILE A 65 8.09 3.00 -17.99
N LEU A 66 7.72 4.23 -18.32
CA LEU A 66 8.25 4.97 -19.46
C LEU A 66 9.55 5.72 -19.15
N ALA A 67 10.19 5.48 -18.01
CA ALA A 67 11.41 6.17 -17.62
C ALA A 67 12.51 6.17 -18.69
N PRO A 68 12.77 5.08 -19.46
CA PRO A 68 13.77 5.10 -20.52
C PRO A 68 13.46 6.05 -21.68
N VAL A 69 12.18 6.40 -21.87
CA VAL A 69 11.71 7.31 -22.94
C VAL A 69 11.55 8.74 -22.41
N LEU A 70 11.12 8.88 -21.16
CA LEU A 70 10.85 10.19 -20.55
C LEU A 70 12.11 10.87 -20.00
N ALA A 71 13.14 10.12 -19.65
CA ALA A 71 14.39 10.69 -19.18
C ALA A 71 15.17 11.32 -20.34
N PRO A 72 15.48 12.64 -20.28
CA PRO A 72 16.21 13.30 -21.35
C PRO A 72 17.64 12.77 -21.54
N TYR A 73 18.24 12.27 -20.45
CA TYR A 73 19.60 11.77 -20.39
C TYR A 73 19.70 10.42 -19.68
N ASP A 74 20.80 9.70 -19.89
CA ASP A 74 21.12 8.50 -19.12
C ASP A 74 21.38 8.89 -17.64
N PRO A 75 20.66 8.34 -16.67
CA PRO A 75 20.78 8.72 -15.24
C PRO A 75 22.11 8.31 -14.61
N TYR A 76 22.89 7.48 -15.29
CA TYR A 76 24.19 6.96 -14.82
C TYR A 76 25.38 7.69 -15.40
N LYS A 77 25.22 8.31 -16.60
CA LYS A 77 26.31 8.96 -17.33
C LYS A 77 26.50 10.40 -16.87
N PHE A 78 27.76 10.81 -16.89
CA PHE A 78 28.15 12.20 -16.68
C PHE A 78 27.97 13.00 -17.96
N ASN A 79 27.35 14.15 -17.89
CA ASN A 79 27.25 15.09 -18.99
C ASN A 79 28.55 15.89 -19.05
N LEU A 80 29.18 15.89 -20.20
CA LEU A 80 30.49 16.54 -20.41
C LEU A 80 30.31 17.84 -21.20
N ASN A 81 31.15 18.82 -20.92
CA ASN A 81 31.29 20.03 -21.72
C ASN A 81 32.17 19.78 -22.95
N GLU A 82 32.35 20.80 -23.77
CA GLU A 82 33.20 20.76 -24.98
C GLU A 82 34.66 20.36 -24.68
N ARG A 83 35.14 20.56 -23.47
CA ARG A 83 36.48 20.20 -22.99
C ARG A 83 36.55 18.80 -22.38
N GLY A 84 35.49 18.01 -22.47
CA GLY A 84 35.42 16.67 -21.88
C GLY A 84 35.32 16.64 -20.35
N LEU A 85 35.01 17.77 -19.70
CA LEU A 85 34.87 17.85 -18.25
C LEU A 85 33.38 17.74 -17.83
N PRO A 86 33.07 17.07 -16.69
CA PRO A 86 31.70 16.98 -16.18
C PRO A 86 31.08 18.35 -15.90
N ILE A 87 29.86 18.54 -16.36
CA ILE A 87 29.05 19.75 -16.14
C ILE A 87 28.45 19.65 -14.71
N ARG A 88 29.21 20.07 -13.72
CA ARG A 88 28.88 19.92 -12.30
C ARG A 88 28.03 21.06 -11.78
N LEU A 89 27.05 20.76 -10.91
CA LEU A 89 26.26 21.73 -10.15
C LEU A 89 25.68 22.85 -11.02
N GLN A 90 25.34 22.55 -12.27
CA GLN A 90 24.70 23.53 -13.13
C GLN A 90 23.25 23.74 -12.66
N PRO A 91 22.81 24.97 -12.39
CA PRO A 91 21.43 25.24 -11.98
C PRO A 91 20.43 24.89 -13.09
N PRO A 92 19.15 24.75 -12.73
CA PRO A 92 18.06 24.50 -13.69
C PRO A 92 18.10 25.47 -14.86
N ASN A 93 18.06 24.93 -16.08
CA ASN A 93 18.10 25.69 -17.34
C ASN A 93 17.41 24.90 -18.46
N ALA A 94 17.34 25.48 -19.68
CA ALA A 94 16.65 24.83 -20.80
C ALA A 94 17.24 23.48 -21.23
N LYS A 95 18.54 23.23 -20.98
CA LYS A 95 19.21 21.96 -21.26
C LYS A 95 19.02 20.95 -20.14
N PHE A 96 19.11 21.40 -18.87
CA PHE A 96 18.96 20.58 -17.67
C PHE A 96 17.82 21.17 -16.83
N LEU A 97 16.61 20.69 -17.03
CA LEU A 97 15.40 21.26 -16.41
C LEU A 97 15.43 21.28 -14.87
N CYS A 98 16.05 20.28 -14.24
CA CYS A 98 16.26 20.21 -12.79
C CYS A 98 17.74 20.41 -12.40
N GLY A 99 18.59 20.86 -13.33
CA GLY A 99 20.02 21.03 -13.10
C GLY A 99 20.82 19.73 -13.13
N THR A 100 22.13 19.83 -12.80
CA THR A 100 23.03 18.68 -12.72
C THR A 100 23.54 18.46 -11.30
N ASP A 101 23.87 17.21 -10.99
CA ASP A 101 24.45 16.82 -9.70
C ASP A 101 25.99 17.11 -9.64
N PRO A 102 26.64 16.91 -8.50
CA PRO A 102 28.10 17.12 -8.36
C PRO A 102 28.97 16.27 -9.26
N LEU A 103 28.43 15.19 -9.83
CA LEU A 103 29.09 14.33 -10.79
C LEU A 103 28.76 14.68 -12.25
N GLY A 104 27.89 15.68 -12.49
CA GLY A 104 27.45 16.09 -13.82
C GLY A 104 26.32 15.23 -14.39
N ARG A 105 25.60 14.47 -13.57
CA ARG A 105 24.44 13.68 -14.01
C ARG A 105 23.18 14.54 -14.00
N ASP A 106 22.26 14.30 -14.92
CA ASP A 106 20.98 15.05 -14.99
C ASP A 106 20.05 14.68 -13.84
N VAL A 107 19.64 15.68 -13.06
CA VAL A 107 18.79 15.50 -11.87
C VAL A 107 17.39 15.01 -12.27
N LEU A 108 16.79 15.55 -13.36
CA LEU A 108 15.46 15.13 -13.80
C LEU A 108 15.43 13.66 -14.19
N SER A 109 16.41 13.22 -15.00
CA SER A 109 16.53 11.80 -15.39
C SER A 109 16.67 10.88 -14.18
N ARG A 110 17.42 11.30 -13.16
CA ARG A 110 17.58 10.57 -11.90
C ARG A 110 16.29 10.52 -11.07
N ILE A 111 15.49 11.58 -11.07
CA ILE A 111 14.16 11.60 -10.40
C ILE A 111 13.21 10.64 -11.11
N VAL A 112 13.18 10.68 -12.44
CA VAL A 112 12.32 9.79 -13.26
C VAL A 112 12.69 8.33 -13.03
N TYR A 113 13.99 7.97 -13.09
CA TYR A 113 14.44 6.60 -12.80
C TYR A 113 14.28 6.22 -11.32
N GLY A 114 14.46 7.17 -10.40
CA GLY A 114 14.25 6.97 -8.97
C GLY A 114 12.82 6.55 -8.62
N SER A 115 11.84 6.99 -9.42
CA SER A 115 10.44 6.56 -9.24
C SER A 115 10.27 5.03 -9.34
N ARG A 116 11.04 4.36 -10.19
CA ARG A 116 11.02 2.89 -10.30
C ARG A 116 11.45 2.21 -9.02
N VAL A 117 12.57 2.68 -8.46
CA VAL A 117 13.12 2.09 -7.22
C VAL A 117 12.16 2.32 -6.07
N SER A 118 11.65 3.56 -5.91
CA SER A 118 10.71 3.89 -4.84
C SER A 118 9.40 3.10 -4.94
N LEU A 119 8.86 2.89 -6.15
CA LEU A 119 7.68 2.05 -6.34
C LEU A 119 7.96 0.57 -6.03
N ILE A 120 9.08 0.02 -6.53
CA ILE A 120 9.45 -1.38 -6.26
C ILE A 120 9.61 -1.59 -4.76
N VAL A 121 10.35 -0.72 -4.08
CA VAL A 121 10.54 -0.81 -2.63
C VAL A 121 9.21 -0.68 -1.91
N GLY A 122 8.41 0.34 -2.23
CA GLY A 122 7.11 0.56 -1.58
C GLY A 122 6.20 -0.66 -1.71
N PHE A 123 5.92 -1.10 -2.93
CA PHE A 123 5.00 -2.22 -3.16
C PHE A 123 5.53 -3.56 -2.64
N ALA A 124 6.80 -3.89 -2.90
CA ALA A 124 7.37 -5.16 -2.47
C ALA A 124 7.48 -5.26 -0.94
N SER A 125 7.93 -4.20 -0.27
CA SER A 125 8.01 -4.18 1.20
C SER A 125 6.63 -4.28 1.85
N VAL A 126 5.65 -3.55 1.34
CA VAL A 126 4.28 -3.60 1.86
C VAL A 126 3.64 -4.96 1.60
N ALA A 127 3.86 -5.55 0.42
CA ALA A 127 3.37 -6.90 0.13
C ALA A 127 3.94 -7.94 1.10
N ILE A 128 5.26 -7.93 1.32
CA ILE A 128 5.93 -8.84 2.27
C ILE A 128 5.45 -8.58 3.70
N GLY A 129 5.48 -7.32 4.15
CA GLY A 129 5.12 -6.97 5.52
C GLY A 129 3.65 -7.23 5.83
N THR A 130 2.75 -6.91 4.91
CA THR A 130 1.32 -7.20 5.06
C THR A 130 1.04 -8.70 5.01
N LEU A 131 1.73 -9.45 4.14
CA LEU A 131 1.59 -10.91 4.08
C LEU A 131 2.04 -11.56 5.40
N LEU A 132 3.24 -11.24 5.88
CA LEU A 132 3.77 -11.74 7.15
C LEU A 132 2.86 -11.33 8.32
N GLY A 133 2.46 -10.06 8.38
CA GLY A 133 1.55 -9.57 9.42
C GLY A 133 0.18 -10.24 9.35
N THR A 134 -0.34 -10.50 8.16
CA THR A 134 -1.61 -11.23 7.98
C THR A 134 -1.49 -12.66 8.49
N LEU A 135 -0.42 -13.38 8.16
CA LEU A 135 -0.19 -14.74 8.65
C LEU A 135 -0.11 -14.78 10.18
N LEU A 136 0.71 -13.89 10.76
CA LEU A 136 0.84 -13.77 12.22
C LEU A 136 -0.48 -13.41 12.89
N GLY A 137 -1.21 -12.43 12.34
CA GLY A 137 -2.49 -11.97 12.87
C GLY A 137 -3.62 -13.00 12.75
N LEU A 138 -3.67 -13.76 11.66
CA LEU A 138 -4.62 -14.87 11.47
C LEU A 138 -4.37 -15.98 12.48
N VAL A 139 -3.10 -16.42 12.62
CA VAL A 139 -2.74 -17.49 13.54
C VAL A 139 -3.00 -17.05 14.98
N SER A 140 -2.50 -15.90 15.38
CA SER A 140 -2.66 -15.34 16.72
C SER A 140 -4.14 -15.11 17.07
N GLY A 141 -4.92 -14.47 16.20
CA GLY A 141 -6.33 -14.18 16.45
C GLY A 141 -7.25 -15.40 16.41
N TYR A 142 -6.90 -16.45 15.64
CA TYR A 142 -7.76 -17.64 15.56
C TYR A 142 -7.50 -18.63 16.69
N TRP A 143 -6.23 -18.97 16.96
CA TRP A 143 -5.89 -20.01 17.95
C TRP A 143 -5.77 -19.49 19.38
N GLU A 144 -5.80 -18.19 19.62
CA GLU A 144 -5.79 -17.59 20.98
C GLU A 144 -4.86 -18.31 22.01
N GLY A 145 -4.96 -17.98 23.30
CA GLY A 145 -4.23 -18.67 24.37
C GLY A 145 -2.71 -18.58 24.26
N GLY A 146 -2.00 -19.70 24.43
CA GLY A 146 -0.53 -19.73 24.44
C GLY A 146 0.12 -19.34 23.11
N VAL A 147 -0.49 -19.73 21.98
CA VAL A 147 -0.01 -19.36 20.63
C VAL A 147 -0.06 -17.85 20.43
N ASP A 148 -1.19 -17.25 20.78
CA ASP A 148 -1.37 -15.80 20.72
C ASP A 148 -0.35 -15.08 21.62
N GLN A 149 -0.19 -15.52 22.86
CA GLN A 149 0.74 -14.91 23.81
C GLN A 149 2.18 -14.92 23.30
N VAL A 150 2.66 -16.04 22.75
CA VAL A 150 4.04 -16.13 22.23
C VAL A 150 4.22 -15.23 21.00
N LEU A 151 3.29 -15.30 20.04
CA LEU A 151 3.38 -14.50 18.83
C LEU A 151 3.28 -13.01 19.14
N GLN A 152 2.37 -12.59 20.01
CA GLN A 152 2.22 -11.19 20.37
C GLN A 152 3.40 -10.68 21.21
N ARG A 153 4.07 -11.50 22.01
CA ARG A 153 5.32 -11.12 22.68
C ARG A 153 6.43 -10.80 21.67
N ALA A 154 6.57 -11.62 20.62
CA ALA A 154 7.53 -11.31 19.56
C ALA A 154 7.18 -10.01 18.83
N VAL A 155 5.89 -9.81 18.49
CA VAL A 155 5.38 -8.58 17.89
C VAL A 155 5.64 -7.35 18.79
N ASP A 156 5.36 -7.47 20.09
CA ASP A 156 5.57 -6.42 21.09
C ASP A 156 7.05 -6.06 21.22
N THR A 157 7.94 -7.05 21.23
CA THR A 157 9.39 -6.83 21.26
C THR A 157 9.87 -6.06 20.05
N MET A 158 9.38 -6.39 18.85
CA MET A 158 9.72 -5.65 17.64
C MET A 158 9.19 -4.21 17.67
N MET A 159 8.00 -3.99 18.22
CA MET A 159 7.37 -2.65 18.32
C MET A 159 7.93 -1.81 19.49
N ALA A 160 8.67 -2.39 20.41
CA ALA A 160 9.33 -1.65 21.49
C ALA A 160 10.45 -0.74 20.95
N LEU A 161 11.00 -1.07 19.77
CA LEU A 161 11.98 -0.23 19.09
C LEU A 161 11.28 0.67 18.07
N PRO A 162 11.70 1.95 17.95
CA PRO A 162 11.27 2.78 16.81
C PRO A 162 11.61 2.08 15.50
N GLY A 163 10.63 2.00 14.57
CA GLY A 163 10.78 1.20 13.33
C GLY A 163 12.00 1.59 12.49
N ILE A 164 12.34 2.88 12.44
CA ILE A 164 13.56 3.35 11.75
C ILE A 164 14.84 2.85 12.43
N VAL A 165 14.89 2.77 13.76
CA VAL A 165 16.05 2.27 14.50
C VAL A 165 16.23 0.77 14.26
N LEU A 166 15.13 0.02 14.28
CA LEU A 166 15.14 -1.41 13.93
C LEU A 166 15.63 -1.61 12.49
N ALA A 167 15.12 -0.81 11.54
CA ALA A 167 15.54 -0.88 10.14
C ALA A 167 17.04 -0.61 9.99
N LEU A 168 17.56 0.45 10.62
CA LEU A 168 18.99 0.79 10.60
C LEU A 168 19.85 -0.35 11.16
N ALA A 169 19.47 -0.90 12.30
CA ALA A 169 20.21 -1.99 12.93
C ALA A 169 20.26 -3.22 12.02
N VAL A 170 19.14 -3.63 11.45
CA VAL A 170 19.07 -4.84 10.61
C VAL A 170 19.81 -4.62 9.28
N VAL A 171 19.67 -3.46 8.61
CA VAL A 171 20.40 -3.17 7.36
C VAL A 171 21.91 -3.10 7.60
N SER A 172 22.35 -2.59 8.76
CA SER A 172 23.77 -2.52 9.10
C SER A 172 24.42 -3.91 9.20
N VAL A 173 23.65 -4.92 9.61
CA VAL A 173 24.10 -6.31 9.70
C VAL A 173 23.99 -7.04 8.35
N LEU A 174 22.88 -6.88 7.63
CA LEU A 174 22.63 -7.58 6.36
C LEU A 174 23.39 -6.98 5.17
N GLY A 175 23.86 -5.73 5.31
CA GLY A 175 24.46 -4.98 4.21
C GLY A 175 23.43 -4.27 3.32
N GLN A 176 23.95 -3.32 2.53
CA GLN A 176 23.16 -2.47 1.65
C GLN A 176 22.87 -3.19 0.33
N SER A 177 21.60 -3.49 0.09
CA SER A 177 21.10 -3.94 -1.20
C SER A 177 19.61 -3.61 -1.31
N LEU A 178 19.12 -3.49 -2.55
CA LEU A 178 17.67 -3.26 -2.78
C LEU A 178 16.82 -4.34 -2.12
N THR A 179 17.23 -5.60 -2.23
CA THR A 179 16.53 -6.74 -1.63
C THR A 179 16.50 -6.68 -0.11
N ASN A 180 17.64 -6.39 0.53
CA ASN A 180 17.72 -6.28 1.98
C ASN A 180 16.84 -5.14 2.50
N ILE A 181 16.82 -3.99 1.82
CA ILE A 181 15.97 -2.85 2.16
C ILE A 181 14.49 -3.26 2.09
N ILE A 182 14.07 -3.93 1.03
CA ILE A 182 12.69 -4.44 0.88
C ILE A 182 12.32 -5.38 2.03
N LEU A 183 13.19 -6.34 2.33
CA LEU A 183 12.95 -7.31 3.42
C LEU A 183 12.87 -6.63 4.79
N VAL A 184 13.78 -5.69 5.05
CA VAL A 184 13.84 -4.98 6.33
C VAL A 184 12.62 -4.08 6.53
N ILE A 185 12.22 -3.33 5.51
CA ILE A 185 11.01 -2.50 5.58
C ILE A 185 9.77 -3.40 5.76
N GLY A 186 9.70 -4.51 5.04
CA GLY A 186 8.63 -5.51 5.22
C GLY A 186 8.58 -6.05 6.67
N LEU A 187 9.75 -6.35 7.25
CA LEU A 187 9.86 -6.79 8.65
C LEU A 187 9.35 -5.73 9.63
N VAL A 188 9.66 -4.46 9.40
CA VAL A 188 9.17 -3.33 10.22
C VAL A 188 7.66 -3.13 10.12
N ILE A 189 7.07 -3.39 8.96
CA ILE A 189 5.62 -3.27 8.72
C ILE A 189 4.84 -4.42 9.36
N ALA A 190 5.38 -5.63 9.37
CA ALA A 190 4.68 -6.85 9.76
C ALA A 190 4.03 -6.80 11.16
N PRO A 191 4.66 -6.27 12.23
CA PRO A 191 4.06 -6.17 13.55
C PRO A 191 2.78 -5.34 13.59
N GLY A 192 2.80 -4.15 12.94
CA GLY A 192 1.63 -3.28 12.85
C GLY A 192 0.48 -3.92 12.09
N ALA A 193 0.78 -4.56 10.96
CA ALA A 193 -0.21 -5.31 10.18
C ALA A 193 -0.78 -6.49 10.98
N SER A 194 0.06 -7.22 11.72
CA SER A 194 -0.36 -8.35 12.57
C SER A 194 -1.39 -7.93 13.62
N ARG A 195 -1.20 -6.80 14.29
CA ARG A 195 -2.16 -6.31 15.30
C ARG A 195 -3.52 -5.97 14.71
N VAL A 196 -3.53 -5.30 13.55
CA VAL A 196 -4.79 -4.95 12.87
C VAL A 196 -5.54 -6.20 12.43
N VAL A 197 -4.83 -7.16 11.82
CA VAL A 197 -5.44 -8.41 11.36
C VAL A 197 -5.92 -9.25 12.54
N ARG A 198 -5.13 -9.37 13.62
CA ARG A 198 -5.56 -10.07 14.85
C ARG A 198 -6.86 -9.50 15.42
N GLY A 199 -6.94 -8.16 15.57
CA GLY A 199 -8.15 -7.50 16.06
C GLY A 199 -9.37 -7.78 15.15
N THR A 200 -9.14 -7.76 13.83
CA THR A 200 -10.17 -8.10 12.84
C THR A 200 -10.63 -9.55 12.96
N VAL A 201 -9.71 -10.50 13.12
CA VAL A 201 -10.02 -11.94 13.30
C VAL A 201 -10.85 -12.16 14.55
N LEU A 202 -10.47 -11.56 15.68
CA LEU A 202 -11.21 -11.66 16.95
C LEU A 202 -12.64 -11.12 16.79
N SER A 203 -12.82 -10.01 16.09
CA SER A 203 -14.15 -9.45 15.81
C SER A 203 -14.98 -10.35 14.88
N ILE A 204 -14.37 -10.93 13.84
CA ILE A 204 -15.09 -11.82 12.91
C ILE A 204 -15.51 -13.12 13.61
N LYS A 205 -14.68 -13.66 14.50
CA LYS A 205 -14.99 -14.88 15.27
C LYS A 205 -16.26 -14.78 16.10
N GLN A 206 -16.66 -13.59 16.51
CA GLN A 206 -17.86 -13.36 17.31
C GLN A 206 -19.16 -13.35 16.49
N ASN A 207 -19.09 -13.56 15.18
CA ASN A 207 -20.27 -13.55 14.33
C ASN A 207 -20.94 -14.93 14.27
N THR A 208 -22.27 -14.95 14.30
CA THR A 208 -23.10 -16.17 14.29
C THR A 208 -22.86 -17.11 13.10
N PHE A 209 -22.40 -16.58 11.95
CA PHE A 209 -22.07 -17.43 10.81
C PHE A 209 -20.80 -18.29 11.04
N ILE A 210 -19.92 -17.89 11.93
CA ILE A 210 -18.77 -18.68 12.36
C ILE A 210 -19.25 -19.84 13.27
N ASP A 211 -20.19 -19.57 14.19
CA ASP A 211 -20.78 -20.61 15.04
C ASP A 211 -21.53 -21.64 14.18
N ALA A 212 -22.29 -21.16 13.19
CA ALA A 212 -22.95 -22.04 12.23
C ALA A 212 -21.97 -22.92 11.43
N ALA A 213 -20.79 -22.38 11.05
CA ALA A 213 -19.76 -23.16 10.39
C ALA A 213 -19.14 -24.23 11.30
N TYR A 214 -18.94 -23.91 12.61
CA TYR A 214 -18.53 -24.90 13.60
C TYR A 214 -19.56 -26.00 13.78
N ALA A 215 -20.84 -25.64 13.93
CA ALA A 215 -21.94 -26.59 14.07
C ALA A 215 -22.10 -27.50 12.84
N ALA A 216 -21.77 -27.00 11.66
CA ALA A 216 -21.71 -27.77 10.41
C ALA A 216 -20.46 -28.66 10.26
N GLY A 217 -19.58 -28.73 11.28
CA GLY A 217 -18.37 -29.55 11.28
C GLY A 217 -17.21 -29.03 10.43
N ALA A 218 -17.16 -27.73 10.15
CA ALA A 218 -16.06 -27.15 9.40
C ALA A 218 -14.75 -27.22 10.18
N THR A 219 -13.67 -27.65 9.52
CA THR A 219 -12.33 -27.69 10.11
C THR A 219 -11.78 -26.28 10.38
N PRO A 220 -10.87 -26.08 11.35
CA PRO A 220 -10.25 -24.79 11.67
C PRO A 220 -9.69 -24.08 10.44
N TRP A 221 -8.91 -24.76 9.61
CA TRP A 221 -8.33 -24.20 8.38
C TRP A 221 -9.38 -23.78 7.38
N ARG A 222 -10.49 -24.53 7.27
CA ARG A 222 -11.60 -24.17 6.40
C ARG A 222 -12.29 -22.89 6.89
N ILE A 223 -12.44 -22.72 8.19
CA ILE A 223 -13.01 -21.52 8.79
C ILE A 223 -12.09 -20.31 8.52
N VAL A 224 -10.78 -20.46 8.78
CA VAL A 224 -9.81 -19.38 8.56
C VAL A 224 -9.79 -18.95 7.09
N LEU A 225 -9.60 -19.89 6.17
CA LEU A 225 -9.37 -19.56 4.76
C LEU A 225 -10.66 -19.19 4.00
N ARG A 226 -11.81 -19.76 4.36
CA ARG A 226 -13.07 -19.57 3.62
C ARG A 226 -14.03 -18.58 4.26
N HIS A 227 -13.91 -18.35 5.56
CA HIS A 227 -14.82 -17.47 6.29
C HIS A 227 -14.12 -16.25 6.88
N ILE A 228 -12.95 -16.41 7.53
CA ILE A 228 -12.28 -15.28 8.19
C ILE A 228 -11.48 -14.45 7.18
N LEU A 229 -10.56 -15.04 6.42
CA LEU A 229 -9.66 -14.33 5.52
C LEU A 229 -10.40 -13.48 4.46
N PRO A 230 -11.46 -13.98 3.79
CA PRO A 230 -12.21 -13.15 2.83
C PRO A 230 -12.90 -11.94 3.49
N ASN A 231 -13.38 -12.08 4.74
CA ASN A 231 -14.00 -10.99 5.48
C ASN A 231 -12.97 -10.02 6.08
N ALA A 232 -11.72 -10.47 6.31
CA ALA A 232 -10.62 -9.64 6.75
C ALA A 232 -9.93 -8.90 5.59
N PHE A 233 -10.25 -9.22 4.31
CA PHE A 233 -9.54 -8.69 3.15
C PHE A 233 -9.62 -7.17 3.03
N ALA A 234 -10.79 -6.58 3.31
CA ALA A 234 -10.95 -5.12 3.26
C ALA A 234 -10.06 -4.39 4.30
N PRO A 235 -10.05 -4.74 5.60
CA PRO A 235 -9.10 -4.20 6.57
C PRO A 235 -7.62 -4.40 6.17
N ILE A 236 -7.27 -5.56 5.59
CA ILE A 236 -5.91 -5.83 5.11
C ILE A 236 -5.52 -4.88 3.97
N LEU A 237 -6.39 -4.65 3.00
CA LEU A 237 -6.13 -3.68 1.92
C LEU A 237 -6.00 -2.25 2.43
N ILE A 238 -6.83 -1.85 3.39
CA ILE A 238 -6.78 -0.53 3.99
C ILE A 238 -5.42 -0.31 4.67
N ILE A 239 -4.99 -1.23 5.52
CA ILE A 239 -3.70 -1.10 6.21
C ILE A 239 -2.53 -1.14 5.22
N ALA A 240 -2.57 -1.97 4.19
CA ALA A 240 -1.56 -2.02 3.13
C ALA A 240 -1.44 -0.67 2.41
N SER A 241 -2.56 -0.01 2.07
CA SER A 241 -2.54 1.29 1.40
C SER A 241 -1.89 2.39 2.25
N VAL A 242 -2.12 2.40 3.57
CA VAL A 242 -1.48 3.33 4.51
C VAL A 242 0.03 3.07 4.59
N TRP A 243 0.44 1.81 4.60
CA TRP A 243 1.86 1.46 4.66
C TRP A 243 2.65 1.78 3.40
N LEU A 244 2.01 1.96 2.23
CA LEU A 244 2.72 2.33 1.00
C LEU A 244 3.43 3.68 1.13
N GLY A 245 2.76 4.70 1.67
CA GLY A 245 3.38 5.99 1.94
C GLY A 245 4.51 5.90 2.97
N ASN A 246 4.27 5.17 4.07
CA ASN A 246 5.27 4.97 5.11
C ASN A 246 6.51 4.22 4.62
N ALA A 247 6.36 3.20 3.77
CA ALA A 247 7.48 2.44 3.22
C ALA A 247 8.43 3.33 2.40
N ILE A 248 7.88 4.25 1.60
CA ILE A 248 8.68 5.22 0.84
C ILE A 248 9.43 6.18 1.78
N VAL A 249 8.78 6.63 2.86
CA VAL A 249 9.45 7.49 3.86
C VAL A 249 10.59 6.74 4.56
N ILE A 250 10.38 5.49 4.95
CA ILE A 250 11.42 4.66 5.59
C ILE A 250 12.57 4.41 4.61
N GLU A 251 12.30 4.09 3.34
CA GLU A 251 13.33 3.94 2.30
C GLU A 251 14.13 5.23 2.14
N ALA A 252 13.44 6.36 2.00
CA ALA A 252 14.08 7.66 1.85
C ALA A 252 14.96 8.01 3.06
N ALA A 253 14.50 7.71 4.27
CA ALA A 253 15.25 7.94 5.50
C ALA A 253 16.49 7.02 5.60
N LEU A 254 16.37 5.73 5.28
CA LEU A 254 17.49 4.80 5.21
C LEU A 254 18.52 5.26 4.18
N SER A 255 18.07 5.63 2.99
CA SER A 255 18.91 6.14 1.91
C SER A 255 19.59 7.44 2.29
N PHE A 256 18.87 8.37 2.95
CA PHE A 256 19.42 9.64 3.46
C PHE A 256 20.51 9.42 4.51
N LEU A 257 20.35 8.41 5.37
CA LEU A 257 21.35 8.03 6.38
C LEU A 257 22.51 7.21 5.82
N GLY A 258 22.53 6.96 4.51
CA GLY A 258 23.61 6.25 3.83
C GLY A 258 23.48 4.73 3.87
N LEU A 259 22.36 4.18 4.36
CA LEU A 259 22.05 2.74 4.40
C LEU A 259 21.00 2.32 3.37
N GLY A 260 20.77 3.14 2.36
CA GLY A 260 19.86 2.88 1.26
C GLY A 260 20.47 2.00 0.16
N THR A 261 19.80 2.02 -1.01
CA THR A 261 20.31 1.35 -2.21
C THR A 261 21.66 1.96 -2.62
N PRO A 262 22.70 1.13 -2.82
CA PRO A 262 24.02 1.64 -3.12
C PRO A 262 24.09 2.33 -4.50
N PRO A 263 24.97 3.35 -4.65
CA PRO A 263 25.26 3.94 -5.94
C PRO A 263 25.73 2.86 -6.94
N PRO A 264 25.49 3.03 -8.27
CA PRO A 264 25.01 4.26 -8.92
C PRO A 264 23.49 4.40 -9.02
N THR A 265 22.71 3.45 -8.48
CA THR A 265 21.26 3.40 -8.64
C THR A 265 20.60 4.67 -8.08
N PRO A 266 19.80 5.40 -8.89
CA PRO A 266 19.15 6.60 -8.42
C PRO A 266 17.96 6.24 -7.51
N THR A 267 17.91 6.80 -6.29
CA THR A 267 16.75 6.81 -5.40
C THR A 267 16.53 8.22 -4.92
N TRP A 268 15.29 8.59 -4.64
CA TRP A 268 14.98 9.95 -4.17
C TRP A 268 15.65 10.26 -2.83
N GLY A 269 15.66 9.29 -1.89
CA GLY A 269 16.35 9.43 -0.62
C GLY A 269 17.87 9.50 -0.78
N GLY A 270 18.45 8.70 -1.68
CA GLY A 270 19.86 8.72 -1.99
C GLY A 270 20.33 10.04 -2.63
N MET A 271 19.47 10.71 -3.41
CA MET A 271 19.76 12.05 -3.96
C MET A 271 19.78 13.13 -2.87
N LEU A 272 19.05 12.97 -1.78
CA LEU A 272 19.06 13.87 -0.63
C LEU A 272 20.29 13.67 0.28
N SER A 273 20.92 12.48 0.20
CA SER A 273 22.07 12.11 1.04
C SER A 273 23.40 12.66 0.50
N GLY A 274 24.44 12.50 1.27
CA GLY A 274 25.84 12.70 0.83
C GLY A 274 26.08 14.04 0.15
N GLU A 275 26.18 14.01 -1.18
CA GLU A 275 26.51 15.17 -2.02
C GLU A 275 25.36 16.19 -2.10
N GLY A 276 24.10 15.75 -2.11
CA GLY A 276 22.94 16.65 -2.05
C GLY A 276 22.93 17.46 -0.78
N ARG A 277 23.22 16.83 0.37
CA ARG A 277 23.31 17.49 1.68
C ARG A 277 24.49 18.47 1.77
N ARG A 278 25.66 18.11 1.23
CA ARG A 278 26.86 18.97 1.25
C ARG A 278 26.70 20.23 0.42
N ASN A 279 25.91 20.17 -0.65
CA ASN A 279 25.72 21.28 -1.58
C ASN A 279 24.37 21.99 -1.40
N LEU A 280 23.72 21.84 -0.24
CA LEU A 280 22.39 22.41 0.01
C LEU A 280 22.36 23.95 -0.10
N GLU A 281 23.42 24.61 0.32
CA GLU A 281 23.53 26.08 0.26
C GLU A 281 23.82 26.59 -1.16
N THR A 282 24.64 25.86 -1.93
CA THR A 282 25.05 26.28 -3.28
C THR A 282 24.15 25.78 -4.39
N ALA A 283 23.47 24.63 -4.17
CA ALA A 283 22.64 23.96 -5.15
C ALA A 283 21.36 23.38 -4.49
N PRO A 284 20.46 24.22 -3.94
CA PRO A 284 19.27 23.78 -3.19
C PRO A 284 18.32 22.93 -4.01
N TYR A 285 18.32 23.04 -5.33
CA TYR A 285 17.51 22.24 -6.25
C TYR A 285 17.79 20.73 -6.14
N LEU A 286 18.99 20.34 -5.71
CA LEU A 286 19.35 18.93 -5.46
C LEU A 286 18.54 18.29 -4.34
N ALA A 287 18.04 19.09 -3.39
CA ALA A 287 17.17 18.61 -2.32
C ALA A 287 15.68 18.89 -2.62
N ILE A 288 15.37 20.05 -3.20
CA ILE A 288 13.99 20.46 -3.46
C ILE A 288 13.27 19.49 -4.39
N PHE A 289 13.85 19.14 -5.54
CA PHE A 289 13.15 18.28 -6.51
C PHE A 289 12.91 16.85 -6.01
N PRO A 290 13.90 16.11 -5.47
CA PRO A 290 13.64 14.79 -4.90
C PRO A 290 12.74 14.86 -3.66
N GLY A 291 12.88 15.89 -2.82
CA GLY A 291 12.02 16.11 -1.66
C GLY A 291 10.55 16.33 -2.05
N LEU A 292 10.30 17.13 -3.10
CA LEU A 292 8.96 17.31 -3.65
C LEU A 292 8.40 16.00 -4.23
N ALA A 293 9.22 15.21 -4.94
CA ALA A 293 8.79 13.92 -5.47
C ALA A 293 8.34 12.98 -4.35
N ILE A 294 9.13 12.84 -3.28
CA ILE A 294 8.76 12.07 -2.09
C ILE A 294 7.46 12.61 -1.48
N SER A 295 7.37 13.91 -1.24
CA SER A 295 6.22 14.53 -0.56
C SER A 295 4.92 14.34 -1.33
N ILE A 296 4.94 14.55 -2.66
CA ILE A 296 3.76 14.37 -3.52
C ILE A 296 3.29 12.92 -3.50
N VAL A 297 4.21 11.97 -3.60
CA VAL A 297 3.86 10.55 -3.68
C VAL A 297 3.38 10.02 -2.34
N VAL A 298 4.01 10.41 -1.23
CA VAL A 298 3.56 10.04 0.12
C VAL A 298 2.18 10.61 0.41
N LEU A 299 1.96 11.90 0.07
CA LEU A 299 0.64 12.52 0.21
C LEU A 299 -0.41 11.78 -0.63
N ALA A 300 -0.09 11.45 -1.88
CA ALA A 300 -0.99 10.73 -2.76
C ALA A 300 -1.34 9.32 -2.23
N PHE A 301 -0.38 8.56 -1.69
CA PHE A 301 -0.66 7.26 -1.07
C PHE A 301 -1.54 7.39 0.17
N ASN A 302 -1.27 8.36 1.05
CA ASN A 302 -2.07 8.58 2.25
C ASN A 302 -3.52 8.96 1.90
N MET A 303 -3.71 9.91 0.97
CA MET A 303 -5.05 10.33 0.55
C MET A 303 -5.82 9.22 -0.19
N LEU A 304 -5.12 8.40 -0.98
CA LEU A 304 -5.73 7.22 -1.60
C LEU A 304 -6.12 6.19 -0.53
N GLY A 305 -5.26 5.96 0.46
CA GLY A 305 -5.53 5.07 1.59
C GLY A 305 -6.78 5.47 2.37
N ASP A 306 -6.91 6.75 2.68
CA ASP A 306 -8.11 7.31 3.36
C ASP A 306 -9.37 7.14 2.49
N ALA A 307 -9.26 7.41 1.19
CA ALA A 307 -10.39 7.23 0.27
C ALA A 307 -10.82 5.76 0.15
N LEU A 308 -9.85 4.82 0.10
CA LEU A 308 -10.12 3.38 0.10
C LEU A 308 -10.79 2.93 1.41
N ARG A 309 -10.32 3.43 2.54
CA ARG A 309 -10.93 3.17 3.86
C ARG A 309 -12.40 3.56 3.85
N ASP A 310 -12.70 4.78 3.42
CA ASP A 310 -14.07 5.30 3.37
C ASP A 310 -14.98 4.52 2.40
N LEU A 311 -14.44 4.04 1.28
CA LEU A 311 -15.19 3.24 0.30
C LEU A 311 -15.45 1.81 0.77
N LEU A 312 -14.52 1.23 1.54
CA LEU A 312 -14.58 -0.16 2.00
C LEU A 312 -15.27 -0.29 3.36
N ASP A 313 -15.49 0.82 4.10
CA ASP A 313 -16.20 0.79 5.38
C ASP A 313 -17.72 0.59 5.16
N PRO A 314 -18.29 -0.55 5.59
CA PRO A 314 -19.73 -0.83 5.43
C PRO A 314 -20.63 0.15 6.18
N ARG A 315 -20.13 0.76 7.26
CA ARG A 315 -20.91 1.67 8.13
C ARG A 315 -21.24 3.01 7.46
N LEU A 316 -20.49 3.38 6.43
CA LEU A 316 -20.71 4.62 5.68
C LEU A 316 -21.66 4.45 4.49
N ARG A 317 -22.10 3.22 4.18
CA ARG A 317 -23.05 2.94 3.09
C ARG A 317 -24.52 3.20 3.46
N THR A 318 -24.81 3.40 4.74
CA THR A 318 -26.19 3.56 5.29
C THR A 318 -26.59 5.02 5.56
N ARG A 319 -25.81 5.98 5.08
CA ARG A 319 -26.19 7.41 5.14
C ARG A 319 -26.35 8.03 3.75
#